data_67ee81210808aadbca64207eee181d1c
#
_entry.id   67ee81210808aadbca64207eee181d1c
#
_cell.length_a   1.000
_cell.length_b   1.000
_cell.length_c   1.000
_cell.angle_alpha   90.00
_cell.angle_beta   90.00
_cell.angle_gamma   90.00
#
_symmetry.space_group_name_H-M   'P 1'
#
loop_
_entity.id
_entity.type
_entity.pdbx_description
1 polymer ?
#
loop_
_entity_poly.entity_id
_entity_poly.type
_entity_poly.pdbx_seq_one_letter_code
_entity_poly.pdbx_strand_id
1 'polypeptide(L)'
;MQTITWDDAREWVSDENGNRCSVSYWGSEAAAEEALLSLIRCSDCSDCSDCSGCSRCSGCSYCSGCSGCSGCSPSIPVVPDLHRRVYEAASAPSALDMSDWHTCKTTHCRAGWIVHLAGAAGYALEAHHNAELAAMLIARESGAPINPARFYDNDADALADMKRMAGLE
;
A
#
# COMPACT_ATOMS: atom_id res chain seq x y z
N MET A 1 14.10 12.81 -20.35
CA MET A 1 13.00 13.26 -21.23
C MET A 1 12.00 12.11 -21.18
N GLN A 2 10.79 12.34 -20.74
CA GLN A 2 9.77 11.30 -20.62
C GLN A 2 9.32 10.88 -22.03
N THR A 3 9.28 9.58 -22.29
CA THR A 3 8.84 9.07 -23.59
C THR A 3 7.32 8.96 -23.59
N ILE A 4 6.66 9.61 -24.51
CA ILE A 4 5.22 9.54 -24.71
C ILE A 4 4.88 8.84 -26.02
N THR A 5 3.78 8.11 -26.05
CA THR A 5 3.25 7.41 -27.24
C THR A 5 1.79 7.71 -27.42
N TRP A 6 1.36 7.86 -28.68
CA TRP A 6 -0.02 8.06 -29.07
C TRP A 6 -0.61 6.75 -29.61
N ASP A 7 -1.90 6.52 -29.39
CA ASP A 7 -2.62 5.48 -30.10
C ASP A 7 -2.85 5.87 -31.59
N ASP A 8 -3.25 4.89 -32.41
CA ASP A 8 -3.44 5.10 -33.85
C ASP A 8 -4.54 6.13 -34.18
N ALA A 9 -5.54 6.26 -33.31
CA ALA A 9 -6.63 7.22 -33.46
C ALA A 9 -6.28 8.63 -32.94
N ARG A 10 -5.13 8.78 -32.26
CA ARG A 10 -4.72 10.01 -31.55
C ARG A 10 -5.75 10.49 -30.52
N GLU A 11 -6.50 9.56 -29.95
CA GLU A 11 -7.45 9.83 -28.86
C GLU A 11 -6.80 9.72 -27.48
N TRP A 12 -5.72 8.93 -27.35
CA TRP A 12 -5.02 8.69 -26.10
C TRP A 12 -3.52 8.89 -26.25
N VAL A 13 -2.94 9.65 -25.31
CA VAL A 13 -1.49 9.73 -25.10
C VAL A 13 -1.12 8.94 -23.86
N SER A 14 -0.01 8.19 -23.92
CA SER A 14 0.47 7.33 -22.85
C SER A 14 1.96 7.56 -22.60
N ASP A 15 2.40 7.36 -21.36
CA ASP A 15 3.83 7.34 -21.00
C ASP A 15 4.38 5.91 -20.81
N GLU A 16 5.66 5.80 -20.56
CA GLU A 16 6.37 4.53 -20.31
C GLU A 16 5.94 3.84 -18.99
N ASN A 17 5.24 4.54 -18.10
CA ASN A 17 4.73 4.02 -16.83
C ASN A 17 3.26 3.54 -16.94
N GLY A 18 2.66 3.64 -18.12
CA GLY A 18 1.28 3.24 -18.37
C GLY A 18 0.23 4.29 -18.03
N ASN A 19 0.62 5.51 -17.63
CA ASN A 19 -0.32 6.61 -17.46
C ASN A 19 -0.90 7.01 -18.81
N ARG A 20 -2.19 7.42 -18.83
CA ARG A 20 -2.90 7.77 -20.06
C ARG A 20 -3.76 9.01 -19.87
N CYS A 21 -3.76 9.88 -20.87
CA CYS A 21 -4.66 11.03 -20.95
C CYS A 21 -5.43 11.01 -22.27
N SER A 22 -6.74 11.35 -22.23
CA SER A 22 -7.57 11.37 -23.44
C SER A 22 -7.76 12.78 -23.98
N VAL A 23 -7.75 12.90 -25.30
CA VAL A 23 -8.04 14.16 -26.00
C VAL A 23 -9.48 14.60 -25.75
N SER A 24 -10.42 13.65 -25.71
CA SER A 24 -11.84 13.95 -25.45
C SER A 24 -12.09 14.61 -24.10
N TYR A 25 -11.30 14.26 -23.07
CA TYR A 25 -11.41 14.87 -21.76
C TYR A 25 -10.69 16.23 -21.67
N TRP A 26 -9.48 16.33 -22.23
CA TRP A 26 -8.66 17.54 -22.16
C TRP A 26 -8.92 18.56 -23.27
N GLY A 27 -9.71 18.19 -24.28
CA GLY A 27 -10.17 19.07 -25.35
C GLY A 27 -9.18 19.29 -26.49
N SER A 28 -7.92 18.89 -26.37
CA SER A 28 -6.91 18.93 -27.42
C SER A 28 -5.74 17.97 -27.14
N GLU A 29 -5.01 17.57 -28.20
CA GLU A 29 -3.79 16.77 -28.10
C GLU A 29 -2.74 17.44 -27.21
N ALA A 30 -2.52 18.74 -27.41
CA ALA A 30 -1.53 19.50 -26.63
C ALA A 30 -1.87 19.54 -25.14
N ALA A 31 -3.16 19.72 -24.79
CA ALA A 31 -3.60 19.69 -23.40
C ALA A 31 -3.49 18.29 -22.76
N ALA A 32 -3.77 17.24 -23.54
CA ALA A 32 -3.59 15.85 -23.07
C ALA A 32 -2.10 15.50 -22.86
N GLU A 33 -1.21 15.96 -23.73
CA GLU A 33 0.26 15.81 -23.52
C GLU A 33 0.75 16.57 -22.30
N GLU A 34 0.36 17.81 -22.13
CA GLU A 34 0.73 18.64 -20.99
C GLU A 34 0.23 18.02 -19.68
N ALA A 35 -1.02 17.53 -19.68
CA ALA A 35 -1.60 16.80 -18.57
C ALA A 35 -0.80 15.53 -18.25
N LEU A 36 -0.47 14.70 -19.24
CA LEU A 36 0.31 13.48 -19.06
C LEU A 36 1.71 13.78 -18.50
N LEU A 37 2.38 14.80 -19.03
CA LEU A 37 3.70 15.22 -18.56
C LEU A 37 3.67 15.80 -17.13
N SER A 38 2.50 16.31 -16.68
CA SER A 38 2.29 16.79 -15.31
C SER A 38 2.03 15.68 -14.30
N LEU A 39 1.71 14.46 -14.75
CA LEU A 39 1.42 13.30 -13.86
C LEU A 39 2.62 12.84 -13.02
N ILE A 40 3.82 13.32 -13.32
CA ILE A 40 4.98 13.20 -12.44
C ILE A 40 4.87 14.26 -11.33
N ARG A 41 4.24 13.95 -10.20
CA ARG A 41 3.92 14.81 -9.06
C ARG A 41 2.60 15.55 -9.22
N CYS A 42 1.52 14.81 -9.44
CA CYS A 42 0.18 15.41 -9.53
C CYS A 42 -0.18 16.17 -8.25
N SER A 43 -0.67 17.40 -8.42
CA SER A 43 -1.37 18.15 -7.39
C SER A 43 -2.80 18.45 -7.85
N ASP A 44 -3.76 18.41 -6.89
CA ASP A 44 -5.17 18.75 -7.12
C ASP A 44 -5.90 17.86 -8.16
N CYS A 45 -5.48 16.60 -8.33
CA CYS A 45 -6.10 15.64 -9.24
C CYS A 45 -7.31 14.95 -8.59
N SER A 46 -8.29 14.56 -9.42
CA SER A 46 -9.41 13.70 -8.99
C SER A 46 -9.45 12.43 -9.84
N ASP A 47 -9.89 11.33 -9.21
CA ASP A 47 -10.16 10.04 -9.86
C ASP A 47 -8.97 9.43 -10.64
N CYS A 48 -7.74 9.69 -10.18
CA CYS A 48 -6.53 9.11 -10.76
C CYS A 48 -6.22 7.73 -10.18
N SER A 49 -5.63 6.83 -10.99
CA SER A 49 -5.13 5.53 -10.53
C SER A 49 -3.61 5.43 -10.77
N ASP A 50 -2.93 4.64 -9.92
CA ASP A 50 -1.51 4.31 -10.03
C ASP A 50 -0.53 5.51 -10.01
N CYS A 51 -0.93 6.61 -9.39
CA CYS A 51 -0.10 7.81 -9.28
C CYS A 51 0.91 7.71 -8.13
N SER A 52 2.11 8.26 -8.32
CA SER A 52 3.13 8.36 -7.27
C SER A 52 3.49 9.81 -6.94
N GLY A 53 3.67 10.12 -5.66
CA GLY A 53 4.10 11.45 -5.19
C GLY A 53 3.05 12.55 -5.30
N CYS A 54 1.76 12.19 -5.35
CA CYS A 54 0.66 13.15 -5.48
C CYS A 54 0.42 13.96 -4.20
N SER A 55 -0.06 15.19 -4.35
CA SER A 55 -0.50 16.02 -3.24
C SER A 55 -1.90 16.59 -3.49
N ARG A 56 -2.73 16.68 -2.45
CA ARG A 56 -4.09 17.26 -2.47
C ARG A 56 -5.05 16.64 -3.50
N CYS A 57 -4.86 15.36 -3.83
CA CYS A 57 -5.74 14.65 -4.77
C CYS A 57 -6.97 14.07 -4.05
N SER A 58 -8.05 13.84 -4.78
CA SER A 58 -9.27 13.21 -4.27
C SER A 58 -9.70 12.04 -5.17
N GLY A 59 -10.29 11.00 -4.58
CA GLY A 59 -10.83 9.85 -5.31
C GLY A 59 -9.80 8.93 -5.98
N CYS A 60 -8.51 9.13 -5.72
CA CYS A 60 -7.44 8.37 -6.38
C CYS A 60 -7.30 6.97 -5.78
N SER A 61 -7.05 5.96 -6.62
CA SER A 61 -6.81 4.58 -6.21
C SER A 61 -5.38 4.14 -6.57
N TYR A 62 -4.82 3.21 -5.75
CA TYR A 62 -3.49 2.61 -5.93
C TYR A 62 -2.31 3.61 -5.95
N CYS A 63 -2.47 4.77 -5.30
CA CYS A 63 -1.44 5.80 -5.26
C CYS A 63 -0.41 5.55 -4.15
N SER A 64 0.87 5.79 -4.43
CA SER A 64 1.98 5.70 -3.46
C SER A 64 2.63 7.05 -3.20
N GLY A 65 3.08 7.31 -1.96
CA GLY A 65 3.78 8.54 -1.59
C GLY A 65 2.92 9.81 -1.63
N CYS A 66 1.59 9.68 -1.54
CA CYS A 66 0.67 10.81 -1.60
C CYS A 66 0.59 11.55 -0.25
N SER A 67 0.49 12.88 -0.29
CA SER A 67 0.31 13.72 0.89
C SER A 67 -0.92 14.63 0.75
N GLY A 68 -1.73 14.76 1.82
CA GLY A 68 -2.91 15.61 1.83
C GLY A 68 -4.03 15.18 0.88
N CYS A 69 -4.05 13.92 0.46
CA CYS A 69 -5.07 13.38 -0.42
C CYS A 69 -6.30 12.93 0.37
N SER A 70 -7.51 13.17 -0.15
CA SER A 70 -8.77 12.69 0.41
C SER A 70 -9.39 11.63 -0.49
N GLY A 71 -9.88 10.52 0.12
CA GLY A 71 -10.50 9.42 -0.63
C GLY A 71 -9.55 8.60 -1.51
N CYS A 72 -8.23 8.78 -1.37
CA CYS A 72 -7.25 7.97 -2.08
C CYS A 72 -7.03 6.64 -1.36
N SER A 73 -7.21 5.53 -2.06
CA SER A 73 -6.81 4.21 -1.55
C SER A 73 -5.30 4.06 -1.73
N PRO A 74 -4.52 3.86 -0.66
CA PRO A 74 -3.10 3.58 -0.77
C PRO A 74 -2.88 2.23 -1.48
N SER A 75 -1.75 2.10 -2.18
CA SER A 75 -1.34 0.83 -2.76
C SER A 75 -1.08 -0.20 -1.65
N ILE A 76 -1.47 -1.45 -1.89
CA ILE A 76 -1.24 -2.53 -0.94
C ILE A 76 0.21 -3.02 -1.13
N PRO A 77 1.09 -2.87 -0.12
CA PRO A 77 2.47 -3.31 -0.24
C PRO A 77 2.59 -4.84 -0.17
N VAL A 78 3.57 -5.38 -0.89
CA VAL A 78 3.96 -6.80 -0.83
C VAL A 78 5.19 -6.95 0.06
N VAL A 79 5.13 -7.85 1.03
CA VAL A 79 6.25 -8.19 1.91
C VAL A 79 6.68 -9.62 1.63
N PRO A 80 7.84 -9.86 1.00
CA PRO A 80 8.35 -11.20 0.75
C PRO A 80 8.56 -11.97 2.07
N ASP A 81 8.30 -13.27 2.06
CA ASP A 81 8.47 -14.16 3.23
C ASP A 81 7.77 -13.66 4.51
N LEU A 82 6.59 -13.05 4.36
CA LEU A 82 5.90 -12.33 5.43
C LEU A 82 5.79 -13.13 6.72
N HIS A 83 5.32 -14.40 6.68
CA HIS A 83 5.15 -15.20 7.89
C HIS A 83 6.45 -15.40 8.67
N ARG A 84 7.55 -15.67 7.96
CA ARG A 84 8.87 -15.82 8.58
C ARG A 84 9.34 -14.52 9.21
N ARG A 85 9.26 -13.41 8.48
CA ARG A 85 9.69 -12.10 8.97
C ARG A 85 8.88 -11.62 10.17
N VAL A 86 7.56 -11.85 10.16
CA VAL A 86 6.70 -11.54 11.32
C VAL A 86 7.11 -12.36 12.55
N TYR A 87 7.31 -13.68 12.38
CA TYR A 87 7.75 -14.53 13.47
C TYR A 87 9.12 -14.10 14.03
N GLU A 88 10.11 -13.87 13.16
CA GLU A 88 11.45 -13.41 13.57
C GLU A 88 11.39 -12.11 14.36
N ALA A 89 10.61 -11.12 13.87
CA ALA A 89 10.46 -9.84 14.56
C ALA A 89 9.73 -9.98 15.91
N ALA A 90 8.63 -10.73 15.94
CA ALA A 90 7.82 -10.93 17.14
C ALA A 90 8.52 -11.80 18.21
N SER A 91 9.47 -12.65 17.80
CA SER A 91 10.21 -13.54 18.72
C SER A 91 11.31 -12.84 19.52
N ALA A 92 11.66 -11.59 19.18
CA ALA A 92 12.64 -10.83 19.94
C ALA A 92 12.12 -10.51 21.35
N PRO A 93 13.00 -10.37 22.36
CA PRO A 93 12.57 -10.07 23.73
C PRO A 93 11.67 -8.82 23.79
N SER A 94 10.49 -8.96 24.39
CA SER A 94 9.49 -7.87 24.54
C SER A 94 8.99 -7.26 23.23
N ALA A 95 9.11 -7.96 22.11
CA ALA A 95 8.70 -7.47 20.80
C ALA A 95 7.23 -7.78 20.47
N LEU A 96 6.61 -8.76 21.14
CA LEU A 96 5.20 -9.10 20.96
C LEU A 96 4.36 -8.63 22.15
N ASP A 97 3.27 -7.94 21.84
CA ASP A 97 2.22 -7.58 22.77
C ASP A 97 0.89 -7.60 22.02
N MET A 98 0.11 -8.66 22.23
CA MET A 98 -1.16 -8.86 21.52
C MET A 98 -2.32 -8.01 22.08
N SER A 99 -2.08 -7.22 23.14
CA SER A 99 -3.09 -6.36 23.73
C SER A 99 -3.26 -5.01 23.04
N ASP A 100 -2.26 -4.57 22.26
CA ASP A 100 -2.27 -3.31 21.52
C ASP A 100 -1.64 -3.46 20.13
N TRP A 101 -2.17 -2.75 19.14
CA TRP A 101 -1.67 -2.80 17.75
C TRP A 101 -0.23 -2.34 17.64
N HIS A 102 0.12 -1.23 18.31
CA HIS A 102 1.45 -0.63 18.34
C HIS A 102 1.73 -0.06 19.73
N THR A 103 2.37 -0.82 20.59
CA THR A 103 2.75 -0.35 21.93
C THR A 103 3.91 0.66 21.87
N CYS A 104 4.89 0.43 20.98
CA CYS A 104 6.00 1.33 20.70
C CYS A 104 6.66 1.01 19.34
N LYS A 105 7.82 1.61 19.04
CA LYS A 105 8.55 1.36 17.78
C LYS A 105 9.07 -0.07 17.62
N THR A 106 9.18 -0.83 18.68
CA THR A 106 9.80 -2.16 18.72
C THR A 106 8.90 -3.24 19.32
N THR A 107 7.67 -2.89 19.71
CA THR A 107 6.71 -3.80 20.30
C THR A 107 5.36 -3.62 19.62
N HIS A 108 4.87 -4.69 18.99
CA HIS A 108 3.62 -4.68 18.25
C HIS A 108 2.88 -5.99 18.46
N CYS A 109 1.56 -6.00 18.22
CA CYS A 109 0.83 -7.23 18.01
C CYS A 109 1.15 -7.83 16.62
N ARG A 110 0.57 -8.98 16.28
CA ARG A 110 0.76 -9.62 14.98
C ARG A 110 0.42 -8.70 13.81
N ALA A 111 -0.73 -8.02 13.86
CA ALA A 111 -1.15 -7.09 12.80
C ALA A 111 -0.21 -5.88 12.72
N GLY A 112 0.18 -5.33 13.86
CA GLY A 112 1.14 -4.23 13.94
C GLY A 112 2.50 -4.59 13.34
N TRP A 113 3.01 -5.81 13.56
CA TRP A 113 4.23 -6.28 12.91
C TRP A 113 4.11 -6.38 11.40
N ILE A 114 2.96 -6.84 10.87
CA ILE A 114 2.70 -6.89 9.43
C ILE A 114 2.76 -5.49 8.82
N VAL A 115 2.07 -4.53 9.43
CA VAL A 115 2.07 -3.12 9.03
C VAL A 115 3.47 -2.52 9.11
N HIS A 116 4.18 -2.74 10.23
CA HIS A 116 5.54 -2.23 10.46
C HIS A 116 6.54 -2.75 9.40
N LEU A 117 6.50 -4.04 9.10
CA LEU A 117 7.37 -4.66 8.09
C LEU A 117 7.10 -4.19 6.65
N ALA A 118 5.89 -3.71 6.40
CA ALA A 118 5.51 -3.08 5.13
C ALA A 118 5.96 -1.60 5.02
N GLY A 119 6.52 -1.04 6.12
CA GLY A 119 7.11 0.30 6.15
C GLY A 119 6.09 1.42 5.95
N ALA A 120 6.53 2.51 5.30
CA ALA A 120 5.68 3.70 5.11
C ALA A 120 4.37 3.40 4.38
N ALA A 121 4.38 2.47 3.40
CA ALA A 121 3.18 2.06 2.68
C ALA A 121 2.20 1.29 3.58
N GLY A 122 2.71 0.45 4.49
CA GLY A 122 1.90 -0.25 5.49
C GLY A 122 1.20 0.73 6.44
N TYR A 123 1.93 1.70 6.98
CA TYR A 123 1.34 2.74 7.85
C TYR A 123 0.36 3.64 7.11
N ALA A 124 0.59 3.94 5.82
CA ALA A 124 -0.38 4.69 5.01
C ALA A 124 -1.69 3.88 4.83
N LEU A 125 -1.57 2.57 4.61
CA LEU A 125 -2.73 1.67 4.49
C LEU A 125 -3.49 1.56 5.81
N GLU A 126 -2.79 1.49 6.95
CA GLU A 126 -3.37 1.50 8.28
C GLU A 126 -4.12 2.80 8.57
N ALA A 127 -3.52 3.94 8.26
CA ALA A 127 -4.15 5.25 8.45
C ALA A 127 -5.42 5.43 7.61
N HIS A 128 -5.48 4.76 6.45
CA HIS A 128 -6.65 4.79 5.55
C HIS A 128 -7.79 3.86 6.04
N HIS A 129 -7.44 2.72 6.63
CA HIS A 129 -8.38 1.70 7.09
C HIS A 129 -8.38 1.57 8.63
N ASN A 130 -7.61 0.64 9.12
CA ASN A 130 -7.21 0.35 10.49
C ASN A 130 -6.12 -0.72 10.44
N ALA A 131 -5.48 -1.03 11.59
CA ALA A 131 -4.37 -1.99 11.66
C ALA A 131 -4.78 -3.40 11.18
N GLU A 132 -5.96 -3.88 11.60
CA GLU A 132 -6.46 -5.22 11.24
C GLU A 132 -6.65 -5.37 9.74
N LEU A 133 -7.42 -4.46 9.11
CA LEU A 133 -7.71 -4.55 7.68
C LEU A 133 -6.46 -4.31 6.85
N ALA A 134 -5.59 -3.38 7.24
CA ALA A 134 -4.30 -3.16 6.59
C ALA A 134 -3.45 -4.42 6.62
N ALA A 135 -3.30 -5.07 7.78
CA ALA A 135 -2.56 -6.31 7.93
C ALA A 135 -3.13 -7.45 7.08
N MET A 136 -4.46 -7.59 7.02
CA MET A 136 -5.13 -8.59 6.18
C MET A 136 -4.85 -8.37 4.69
N LEU A 137 -4.94 -7.13 4.23
CA LEU A 137 -4.69 -6.77 2.82
C LEU A 137 -3.23 -7.04 2.45
N ILE A 138 -2.28 -6.61 3.29
CA ILE A 138 -0.84 -6.85 3.10
C ILE A 138 -0.55 -8.36 3.08
N ALA A 139 -1.10 -9.11 4.03
CA ALA A 139 -0.88 -10.56 4.11
C ALA A 139 -1.42 -11.29 2.88
N ARG A 140 -2.61 -10.93 2.42
CA ARG A 140 -3.21 -11.51 1.20
C ARG A 140 -2.36 -11.21 -0.04
N GLU A 141 -1.98 -9.95 -0.23
CA GLU A 141 -1.19 -9.53 -1.39
C GLU A 141 0.23 -10.13 -1.39
N SER A 142 0.77 -10.36 -0.18
CA SER A 142 2.06 -11.06 0.01
C SER A 142 1.98 -12.58 -0.18
N GLY A 143 0.84 -13.14 -0.55
CA GLY A 143 0.65 -14.60 -0.68
C GLY A 143 0.67 -15.35 0.65
N ALA A 144 0.48 -14.66 1.77
CA ALA A 144 0.56 -15.18 3.13
C ALA A 144 -0.74 -14.88 3.94
N PRO A 145 -1.92 -15.35 3.46
CA PRO A 145 -3.19 -15.01 4.08
C PRO A 145 -3.27 -15.49 5.54
N ILE A 146 -3.93 -14.70 6.38
CA ILE A 146 -4.10 -14.96 7.81
C ILE A 146 -5.59 -14.99 8.13
N ASN A 147 -6.00 -15.92 8.99
CA ASN A 147 -7.34 -15.89 9.56
C ASN A 147 -7.47 -14.68 10.51
N PRO A 148 -8.42 -13.76 10.31
CA PRO A 148 -8.58 -12.57 11.16
C PRO A 148 -8.71 -12.87 12.65
N ALA A 149 -9.33 -13.98 13.04
CA ALA A 149 -9.44 -14.39 14.44
C ALA A 149 -8.08 -14.51 15.14
N ARG A 150 -7.00 -14.74 14.40
CA ARG A 150 -5.64 -14.86 14.92
C ARG A 150 -5.02 -13.53 15.36
N PHE A 151 -5.66 -12.41 15.08
CA PHE A 151 -5.24 -11.10 15.60
C PHE A 151 -5.70 -10.87 17.04
N TYR A 152 -6.54 -11.74 17.58
CA TYR A 152 -7.09 -11.67 18.93
C TYR A 152 -6.61 -12.82 19.84
N ASP A 153 -5.63 -13.59 19.40
CA ASP A 153 -4.96 -14.60 20.21
C ASP A 153 -4.16 -13.91 21.35
N ASN A 154 -3.89 -14.63 22.44
CA ASN A 154 -2.91 -14.18 23.41
C ASN A 154 -1.47 -14.35 22.87
N ASP A 155 -0.49 -13.75 23.53
CA ASP A 155 0.92 -13.74 23.08
C ASP A 155 1.46 -15.14 22.80
N ALA A 156 1.19 -16.11 23.69
CA ALA A 156 1.71 -17.47 23.55
C ALA A 156 1.11 -18.20 22.34
N ASP A 157 -0.20 -18.12 22.17
CA ASP A 157 -0.90 -18.76 21.06
C ASP A 157 -0.57 -18.08 19.72
N ALA A 158 -0.47 -16.75 19.73
CA ALA A 158 -0.07 -15.96 18.56
C ALA A 158 1.34 -16.33 18.10
N LEU A 159 2.30 -16.41 19.04
CA LEU A 159 3.69 -16.75 18.72
C LEU A 159 3.80 -18.19 18.19
N ALA A 160 3.08 -19.12 18.79
CA ALA A 160 3.04 -20.53 18.33
C ALA A 160 2.47 -20.64 16.92
N ASP A 161 1.35 -19.95 16.63
CA ASP A 161 0.76 -19.93 15.29
C ASP A 161 1.68 -19.25 14.26
N MET A 162 2.32 -18.12 14.61
CA MET A 162 3.30 -17.45 13.73
C MET A 162 4.48 -18.38 13.40
N LYS A 163 4.99 -19.14 14.40
CA LYS A 163 6.06 -20.12 14.18
C LYS A 163 5.66 -21.20 13.19
N ARG A 164 4.46 -21.75 13.37
CA ARG A 164 3.89 -22.77 12.49
C ARG A 164 3.73 -22.21 11.06
N MET A 165 3.17 -21.03 10.91
CA MET A 165 2.99 -20.38 9.61
C MET A 165 4.32 -20.03 8.92
N ALA A 166 5.37 -19.80 9.69
CA ALA A 166 6.73 -19.60 9.19
C ALA A 166 7.43 -20.90 8.73
N GLY A 167 6.81 -22.08 8.96
CA GLY A 167 7.39 -23.38 8.63
C GLY A 167 8.58 -23.75 9.51
N LEU A 168 8.58 -23.36 10.77
CA LEU A 168 9.67 -23.55 11.74
C LEU A 168 9.30 -24.52 12.87
N GLU A 169 8.32 -25.39 12.66
CA GLU A 169 7.97 -26.49 13.57
C GLU A 169 9.00 -27.61 13.54
#